data_94b400581ceecacb849070051a03ba5c
#
_entry.id   94b400581ceecacb849070051a03ba5c
#
_cell.length_a   1.000
_cell.length_b   1.000
_cell.length_c   1.000
_cell.angle_alpha   90.00
_cell.angle_beta   90.00
_cell.angle_gamma   90.00
#
_symmetry.space_group_name_H-M   'P 1'
#
loop_
_entity.id
_entity.type
_entity.pdbx_description
1 polymer ?
#
loop_
_entity_poly.entity_id
_entity_poly.type
_entity_poly.pdbx_seq_one_letter_code
_entity_poly.pdbx_strand_id
1 'polypeptide(L)'
;MRFGVFYELQLPKPWDESAEHRIIQEAVEQVQLADRLGIDHAWAVEHHFLDEYSHCSASDVFLTALAAKTEKIRVGFGIRHVIPKYNHPARTAESVAMLDLVSDGRVEFGIGEGASRLELHGFGIKAKEKHDLALEAAEQIANMMVMDPYPGYEGPGFSMPCRNVLPKPLQKPHPPMWMACTNRKTLEVAARNGLGALAFTFVDPEAARSWAKTYYDIIKSDECVPLGHTVNANLAMVAGFSLHEDAEEGRRRGEDGFAFFRYAINAMAASDIKPGRTALWEEYEALKDRDLPTIPAPGIGTPDEFAAFL
;
A
#
# COMPACT_ATOMS: atom_id res chain seq x y z
N MET A 1 -16.26 8.65 8.91
CA MET A 1 -15.02 7.84 8.78
C MET A 1 -15.26 6.79 7.71
N ARG A 2 -14.24 6.37 6.98
CA ARG A 2 -14.31 5.27 6.02
C ARG A 2 -13.40 4.14 6.49
N PHE A 3 -13.78 2.91 6.20
CA PHE A 3 -13.03 1.73 6.60
C PHE A 3 -12.48 1.00 5.39
N GLY A 4 -11.32 0.42 5.54
CA GLY A 4 -10.70 -0.41 4.51
C GLY A 4 -10.03 -1.64 5.10
N VAL A 5 -9.85 -2.64 4.26
CA VAL A 5 -9.01 -3.81 4.53
C VAL A 5 -7.73 -3.71 3.72
N PHE A 6 -6.63 -4.16 4.30
CA PHE A 6 -5.29 -4.01 3.72
C PHE A 6 -4.60 -5.38 3.66
N TYR A 7 -4.07 -5.72 2.49
CA TYR A 7 -3.50 -7.03 2.20
C TYR A 7 -2.02 -6.95 1.84
N GLU A 8 -1.21 -7.57 2.70
CA GLU A 8 0.18 -7.91 2.41
C GLU A 8 0.29 -9.28 1.70
N LEU A 9 -0.70 -10.15 1.82
CA LEU A 9 -0.63 -11.57 1.51
C LEU A 9 0.57 -12.22 2.19
N GLN A 10 0.70 -12.00 3.50
CA GLN A 10 1.77 -12.52 4.33
C GLN A 10 1.61 -14.03 4.52
N LEU A 11 2.66 -14.78 4.29
CA LEU A 11 2.63 -16.23 4.34
C LEU A 11 3.87 -16.78 5.07
N PRO A 12 3.79 -16.97 6.41
CA PRO A 12 4.86 -17.58 7.19
C PRO A 12 5.12 -19.04 6.78
N LYS A 13 6.38 -19.47 6.87
CA LYS A 13 6.76 -20.88 6.65
C LYS A 13 6.37 -21.75 7.88
N PRO A 14 6.20 -23.09 7.70
CA PRO A 14 6.40 -23.86 6.45
C PRO A 14 5.22 -23.75 5.49
N TRP A 15 5.49 -23.86 4.18
CA TRP A 15 4.46 -23.87 3.14
C TRP A 15 4.18 -25.26 2.64
N ASP A 16 2.90 -25.61 2.45
CA ASP A 16 2.47 -26.72 1.64
C ASP A 16 2.27 -26.29 0.17
N GLU A 17 2.09 -27.26 -0.73
CA GLU A 17 1.94 -27.00 -2.18
C GLU A 17 0.74 -26.09 -2.53
N SER A 18 -0.23 -25.94 -1.64
CA SER A 18 -1.44 -25.14 -1.85
C SER A 18 -1.43 -23.79 -1.13
N ALA A 19 -0.42 -23.51 -0.32
CA ALA A 19 -0.41 -22.37 0.60
C ALA A 19 -0.59 -21.02 -0.12
N GLU A 20 0.14 -20.79 -1.22
CA GLU A 20 0.01 -19.55 -2.01
C GLU A 20 -1.37 -19.44 -2.69
N HIS A 21 -1.88 -20.53 -3.25
CA HIS A 21 -3.21 -20.55 -3.84
C HIS A 21 -4.28 -20.24 -2.78
N ARG A 22 -4.18 -20.88 -1.62
CA ARG A 22 -5.13 -20.71 -0.51
C ARG A 22 -5.18 -19.26 -0.01
N ILE A 23 -4.05 -18.62 0.30
CA ILE A 23 -4.04 -17.25 0.81
C ILE A 23 -4.65 -16.27 -0.19
N ILE A 24 -4.41 -16.46 -1.49
CA ILE A 24 -4.98 -15.60 -2.52
C ILE A 24 -6.51 -15.79 -2.61
N GLN A 25 -7.00 -17.03 -2.60
CA GLN A 25 -8.45 -17.29 -2.66
C GLN A 25 -9.17 -16.80 -1.41
N GLU A 26 -8.60 -17.04 -0.24
CA GLU A 26 -9.13 -16.52 1.03
C GLU A 26 -9.23 -14.98 1.04
N ALA A 27 -8.20 -14.29 0.54
CA ALA A 27 -8.23 -12.83 0.41
C ALA A 27 -9.35 -12.36 -0.54
N VAL A 28 -9.55 -13.06 -1.66
CA VAL A 28 -10.65 -12.76 -2.59
C VAL A 28 -12.02 -12.94 -1.91
N GLU A 29 -12.22 -14.03 -1.17
CA GLU A 29 -13.47 -14.29 -0.44
C GLU A 29 -13.72 -13.25 0.66
N GLN A 30 -12.68 -12.87 1.39
CA GLN A 30 -12.75 -11.82 2.41
C GLN A 30 -13.13 -10.47 1.83
N VAL A 31 -12.57 -10.08 0.67
CA VAL A 31 -12.92 -8.81 0.02
C VAL A 31 -14.35 -8.83 -0.51
N GLN A 32 -14.83 -9.97 -1.05
CA GLN A 32 -16.24 -10.12 -1.42
C GLN A 32 -17.18 -10.00 -0.21
N LEU A 33 -16.77 -10.52 0.95
CA LEU A 33 -17.53 -10.35 2.19
C LEU A 33 -17.50 -8.88 2.63
N ALA A 34 -16.34 -8.23 2.61
CA ALA A 34 -16.17 -6.82 2.95
C ALA A 34 -17.07 -5.91 2.08
N ASP A 35 -17.14 -6.19 0.77
CA ASP A 35 -18.02 -5.47 -0.16
C ASP A 35 -19.50 -5.59 0.24
N ARG A 36 -19.95 -6.82 0.56
CA ARG A 36 -21.33 -7.07 1.03
C ARG A 36 -21.65 -6.40 2.36
N LEU A 37 -20.65 -6.30 3.24
CA LEU A 37 -20.79 -5.66 4.56
C LEU A 37 -20.67 -4.13 4.52
N GLY A 38 -20.33 -3.54 3.36
CA GLY A 38 -20.25 -2.10 3.17
C GLY A 38 -18.92 -1.49 3.61
N ILE A 39 -17.83 -2.25 3.63
CA ILE A 39 -16.47 -1.72 3.78
C ILE A 39 -16.13 -0.91 2.54
N ASP A 40 -15.52 0.26 2.75
CA ASP A 40 -15.32 1.23 1.67
C ASP A 40 -14.16 0.88 0.74
N HIS A 41 -13.07 0.29 1.25
CA HIS A 41 -11.83 0.11 0.49
C HIS A 41 -11.20 -1.27 0.74
N ALA A 42 -10.59 -1.83 -0.33
CA ALA A 42 -9.65 -2.94 -0.25
C ALA A 42 -8.31 -2.50 -0.86
N TRP A 43 -7.24 -2.56 -0.07
CA TRP A 43 -5.90 -2.14 -0.48
C TRP A 43 -4.98 -3.35 -0.61
N ALA A 44 -4.16 -3.38 -1.65
CA ALA A 44 -3.12 -4.38 -1.83
C ALA A 44 -1.76 -3.74 -2.07
N VAL A 45 -0.72 -4.29 -1.45
CA VAL A 45 0.66 -3.86 -1.63
C VAL A 45 1.23 -4.34 -2.96
N GLU A 46 2.40 -3.83 -3.31
CA GLU A 46 3.31 -4.45 -4.28
C GLU A 46 4.65 -4.68 -3.61
N HIS A 47 5.02 -5.95 -3.44
CA HIS A 47 6.30 -6.35 -2.89
C HIS A 47 6.95 -7.46 -3.71
N HIS A 48 8.28 -7.46 -3.76
CA HIS A 48 9.06 -8.41 -4.55
C HIS A 48 10.15 -9.05 -3.70
N PHE A 49 10.38 -10.36 -3.87
CA PHE A 49 11.49 -11.10 -3.24
C PHE A 49 11.41 -11.21 -1.71
N LEU A 50 10.25 -10.95 -1.11
CA LEU A 50 10.05 -10.89 0.34
C LEU A 50 9.28 -12.12 0.82
N ASP A 51 9.94 -13.29 0.78
CA ASP A 51 9.43 -14.64 1.07
C ASP A 51 8.21 -14.71 2.01
N GLU A 52 8.44 -14.49 3.30
CA GLU A 52 7.40 -14.70 4.32
C GLU A 52 6.63 -13.43 4.66
N TYR A 53 7.01 -12.30 4.07
CA TYR A 53 6.35 -11.03 4.32
C TYR A 53 5.22 -10.74 3.34
N SER A 54 5.42 -10.95 2.04
CA SER A 54 4.41 -10.64 1.05
C SER A 54 4.51 -11.50 -0.20
N HIS A 55 3.40 -12.07 -0.61
CA HIS A 55 3.22 -12.76 -1.90
C HIS A 55 2.47 -11.91 -2.93
N CYS A 56 2.26 -10.61 -2.66
CA CYS A 56 1.58 -9.68 -3.57
C CYS A 56 2.56 -8.96 -4.49
N SER A 57 3.09 -9.63 -5.51
CA SER A 57 4.04 -9.07 -6.46
C SER A 57 3.40 -8.47 -7.71
N ALA A 58 2.17 -8.84 -8.04
CA ALA A 58 1.42 -8.36 -9.19
C ALA A 58 0.08 -7.77 -8.72
N SER A 59 0.15 -6.65 -8.01
CA SER A 59 -0.99 -6.00 -7.39
C SER A 59 -2.09 -5.61 -8.38
N ASP A 60 -1.73 -5.21 -9.60
CA ASP A 60 -2.70 -4.91 -10.66
C ASP A 60 -3.53 -6.14 -11.08
N VAL A 61 -2.92 -7.33 -11.15
CA VAL A 61 -3.63 -8.59 -11.45
C VAL A 61 -4.57 -8.96 -10.31
N PHE A 62 -4.08 -8.87 -9.05
CA PHE A 62 -4.88 -9.18 -7.87
C PHE A 62 -6.05 -8.21 -7.71
N LEU A 63 -5.81 -6.90 -7.77
CA LEU A 63 -6.85 -5.88 -7.69
C LEU A 63 -7.88 -5.97 -8.81
N THR A 64 -7.47 -6.38 -10.02
CA THR A 64 -8.42 -6.63 -11.13
C THR A 64 -9.34 -7.80 -10.81
N ALA A 65 -8.81 -8.87 -10.23
CA ALA A 65 -9.63 -10.01 -9.80
C ALA A 65 -10.63 -9.62 -8.69
N LEU A 66 -10.22 -8.76 -7.73
CA LEU A 66 -11.09 -8.21 -6.70
C LEU A 66 -12.18 -7.33 -7.32
N ALA A 67 -11.81 -6.41 -8.20
CA ALA A 67 -12.74 -5.50 -8.87
C ALA A 67 -13.82 -6.24 -9.66
N ALA A 68 -13.44 -7.32 -10.37
CA ALA A 68 -14.37 -8.13 -11.16
C ALA A 68 -15.33 -8.98 -10.31
N LYS A 69 -15.03 -9.18 -9.01
CA LYS A 69 -15.83 -10.01 -8.09
C LYS A 69 -16.60 -9.19 -7.05
N THR A 70 -16.53 -7.86 -7.12
CA THR A 70 -17.16 -6.92 -6.17
C THR A 70 -17.91 -5.82 -6.92
N GLU A 71 -18.83 -5.14 -6.24
CA GLU A 71 -19.69 -4.13 -6.86
C GLU A 71 -19.44 -2.70 -6.36
N LYS A 72 -19.09 -2.53 -5.07
CA LYS A 72 -19.07 -1.21 -4.41
C LYS A 72 -17.72 -0.84 -3.83
N ILE A 73 -17.03 -1.80 -3.22
CA ILE A 73 -15.75 -1.59 -2.55
C ILE A 73 -14.74 -1.01 -3.55
N ARG A 74 -14.05 0.05 -3.14
CA ARG A 74 -12.97 0.63 -3.95
C ARG A 74 -11.73 -0.22 -3.82
N VAL A 75 -10.99 -0.36 -4.90
CA VAL A 75 -9.77 -1.15 -4.98
C VAL A 75 -8.57 -0.23 -5.10
N GLY A 76 -7.62 -0.37 -4.18
CA GLY A 76 -6.51 0.55 -4.04
C GLY A 76 -5.15 -0.12 -4.08
N PHE A 77 -4.22 0.51 -4.79
CA PHE A 77 -2.80 0.19 -4.64
C PHE A 77 -2.31 0.78 -3.32
N GLY A 78 -1.87 -0.04 -2.44
CA GLY A 78 -1.38 0.35 -1.13
C GLY A 78 0.05 -0.08 -0.82
N ILE A 79 0.96 0.09 -1.74
CA ILE A 79 1.13 0.97 -2.91
C ILE A 79 1.55 0.18 -4.17
N ARG A 80 1.64 0.88 -5.31
CA ARG A 80 2.37 0.43 -6.49
C ARG A 80 3.75 1.09 -6.54
N HIS A 81 4.78 0.32 -6.82
CA HIS A 81 6.10 0.86 -7.07
C HIS A 81 6.14 1.59 -8.42
N VAL A 82 6.41 2.90 -8.39
CA VAL A 82 6.35 3.74 -9.60
C VAL A 82 7.71 4.07 -10.21
N ILE A 83 8.82 3.74 -9.55
CA ILE A 83 10.16 3.95 -10.11
C ILE A 83 10.29 3.15 -11.42
N PRO A 84 10.76 3.75 -12.53
CA PRO A 84 10.73 3.13 -13.85
C PRO A 84 11.40 1.76 -13.97
N LYS A 85 12.34 1.44 -13.08
CA LYS A 85 12.99 0.12 -13.06
C LYS A 85 12.12 -0.98 -12.44
N TYR A 86 11.15 -0.63 -11.58
CA TYR A 86 10.11 -1.57 -11.15
C TYR A 86 9.05 -1.69 -12.23
N ASN A 87 8.46 -0.55 -12.59
CA ASN A 87 7.35 -0.46 -13.51
C ASN A 87 7.54 0.75 -14.44
N HIS A 88 7.59 0.52 -15.74
CA HIS A 88 7.67 1.64 -16.69
C HIS A 88 6.42 2.54 -16.56
N PRO A 89 6.55 3.89 -16.49
CA PRO A 89 5.44 4.81 -16.27
C PRO A 89 4.24 4.61 -17.21
N ALA A 90 4.49 4.39 -18.50
CA ALA A 90 3.42 4.12 -19.46
C ALA A 90 2.65 2.83 -19.12
N ARG A 91 3.37 1.75 -18.73
CA ARG A 91 2.70 0.50 -18.33
C ARG A 91 1.88 0.67 -17.06
N THR A 92 2.35 1.49 -16.13
CA THR A 92 1.59 1.84 -14.93
C THR A 92 0.34 2.64 -15.28
N ALA A 93 0.45 3.69 -16.11
CA ALA A 93 -0.69 4.49 -16.54
C ALA A 93 -1.76 3.64 -17.26
N GLU A 94 -1.32 2.76 -18.18
CA GLU A 94 -2.20 1.84 -18.91
C GLU A 94 -2.91 0.85 -17.97
N SER A 95 -2.19 0.21 -17.04
CA SER A 95 -2.78 -0.78 -16.14
C SER A 95 -3.73 -0.15 -15.11
N VAL A 96 -3.38 1.02 -14.56
CA VAL A 96 -4.26 1.78 -13.65
C VAL A 96 -5.54 2.22 -14.38
N ALA A 97 -5.43 2.74 -15.59
CA ALA A 97 -6.58 3.13 -16.40
C ALA A 97 -7.45 1.93 -16.77
N MET A 98 -6.85 0.80 -17.14
CA MET A 98 -7.58 -0.44 -17.44
C MET A 98 -8.34 -0.96 -16.21
N LEU A 99 -7.69 -0.97 -15.04
CA LEU A 99 -8.34 -1.36 -13.79
C LEU A 99 -9.49 -0.40 -13.44
N ASP A 100 -9.33 0.90 -13.68
CA ASP A 100 -10.36 1.90 -13.42
C ASP A 100 -11.60 1.67 -14.29
N LEU A 101 -11.42 1.32 -15.56
CA LEU A 101 -12.50 0.93 -16.46
C LEU A 101 -13.18 -0.37 -16.06
N VAL A 102 -12.42 -1.39 -15.68
CA VAL A 102 -12.94 -2.70 -15.23
C VAL A 102 -13.72 -2.58 -13.93
N SER A 103 -13.31 -1.66 -13.07
CA SER A 103 -13.93 -1.45 -11.75
C SER A 103 -15.06 -0.41 -11.75
N ASP A 104 -15.47 0.15 -12.89
CA ASP A 104 -16.42 1.25 -12.98
C ASP A 104 -16.03 2.45 -12.11
N GLY A 105 -14.75 2.88 -12.18
CA GLY A 105 -14.24 4.07 -11.50
C GLY A 105 -14.00 3.91 -10.01
N ARG A 106 -13.68 2.71 -9.53
CA ARG A 106 -13.43 2.40 -8.12
C ARG A 106 -11.95 2.34 -7.75
N VAL A 107 -11.04 2.78 -8.59
CA VAL A 107 -9.60 2.74 -8.31
C VAL A 107 -9.17 3.86 -7.37
N GLU A 108 -8.29 3.52 -6.44
CA GLU A 108 -7.43 4.42 -5.66
C GLU A 108 -5.97 4.12 -6.02
N PHE A 109 -5.24 5.12 -6.49
CA PHE A 109 -3.89 4.91 -7.00
C PHE A 109 -2.83 5.37 -6.00
N GLY A 110 -2.39 4.46 -5.12
CA GLY A 110 -1.29 4.71 -4.20
C GLY A 110 0.07 4.44 -4.84
N ILE A 111 0.99 5.36 -4.65
CA ILE A 111 2.36 5.32 -5.17
C ILE A 111 3.38 5.13 -4.05
N GLY A 112 4.50 4.48 -4.38
CA GLY A 112 5.62 4.31 -3.47
C GLY A 112 6.97 4.17 -4.16
N GLU A 113 8.01 4.38 -3.36
CA GLU A 113 9.42 4.37 -3.78
C GLU A 113 10.18 3.08 -3.38
N GLY A 114 9.52 2.18 -2.66
CA GLY A 114 10.15 0.99 -2.07
C GLY A 114 10.95 1.28 -0.80
N ALA A 115 10.89 0.37 0.16
CA ALA A 115 11.60 0.45 1.42
C ALA A 115 12.66 -0.64 1.58
N SER A 116 12.41 -1.83 1.07
CA SER A 116 13.28 -2.99 1.22
C SER A 116 14.54 -2.87 0.35
N ARG A 117 15.69 -3.15 0.96
CA ARG A 117 16.96 -3.21 0.23
C ARG A 117 17.02 -4.38 -0.75
N LEU A 118 16.34 -5.49 -0.46
CA LEU A 118 16.25 -6.62 -1.38
C LEU A 118 15.59 -6.22 -2.69
N GLU A 119 14.47 -5.50 -2.59
CA GLU A 119 13.73 -5.01 -3.76
C GLU A 119 14.57 -3.99 -4.55
N LEU A 120 15.05 -2.94 -3.87
CA LEU A 120 15.87 -1.91 -4.49
C LEU A 120 17.08 -2.51 -5.21
N HIS A 121 17.78 -3.44 -4.56
CA HIS A 121 18.96 -4.09 -5.12
C HIS A 121 18.60 -5.05 -6.26
N GLY A 122 17.51 -5.81 -6.10
CA GLY A 122 17.01 -6.73 -7.12
C GLY A 122 16.67 -6.05 -8.43
N PHE A 123 16.14 -4.82 -8.36
CA PHE A 123 15.84 -3.98 -9.54
C PHE A 123 16.95 -2.97 -9.89
N GLY A 124 18.08 -3.00 -9.21
CA GLY A 124 19.22 -2.12 -9.49
C GLY A 124 18.92 -0.63 -9.24
N ILE A 125 18.13 -0.33 -8.21
CA ILE A 125 17.76 1.02 -7.79
C ILE A 125 18.66 1.48 -6.65
N LYS A 126 19.22 2.69 -6.77
CA LYS A 126 20.04 3.28 -5.71
C LYS A 126 19.14 4.00 -4.70
N ALA A 127 19.26 3.66 -3.43
CA ALA A 127 18.42 4.21 -2.36
C ALA A 127 18.41 5.74 -2.29
N LYS A 128 19.53 6.40 -2.64
CA LYS A 128 19.64 7.87 -2.64
C LYS A 128 18.86 8.56 -3.77
N GLU A 129 18.52 7.84 -4.84
CA GLU A 129 17.85 8.37 -6.03
C GLU A 129 16.35 8.05 -6.05
N LYS A 130 15.90 7.12 -5.19
CA LYS A 130 14.56 6.55 -5.25
C LYS A 130 13.43 7.57 -5.08
N HIS A 131 13.61 8.55 -4.21
CA HIS A 131 12.59 9.55 -3.91
C HIS A 131 12.28 10.43 -5.12
N ASP A 132 13.31 11.02 -5.72
CA ASP A 132 13.16 11.91 -6.87
C ASP A 132 12.64 11.16 -8.09
N LEU A 133 13.14 9.94 -8.32
CA LEU A 133 12.66 9.07 -9.40
C LEU A 133 11.19 8.66 -9.23
N ALA A 134 10.73 8.47 -7.99
CA ALA A 134 9.34 8.12 -7.74
C ALA A 134 8.39 9.31 -7.96
N LEU A 135 8.76 10.51 -7.53
CA LEU A 135 7.95 11.72 -7.76
C LEU A 135 7.91 12.08 -9.24
N GLU A 136 9.06 12.04 -9.93
CA GLU A 136 9.16 12.23 -11.39
C GLU A 136 8.22 11.26 -12.13
N ALA A 137 8.32 9.97 -11.83
CA ALA A 137 7.50 8.96 -12.48
C ALA A 137 6.00 9.15 -12.18
N ALA A 138 5.64 9.49 -10.94
CA ALA A 138 4.26 9.71 -10.55
C ALA A 138 3.62 10.89 -11.28
N GLU A 139 4.33 12.00 -11.45
CA GLU A 139 3.89 13.14 -12.24
C GLU A 139 3.65 12.74 -13.70
N GLN A 140 4.60 12.02 -14.29
CA GLN A 140 4.48 11.59 -15.68
C GLN A 140 3.36 10.56 -15.88
N ILE A 141 3.11 9.67 -14.92
CA ILE A 141 1.97 8.76 -14.94
C ILE A 141 0.64 9.55 -14.92
N ALA A 142 0.53 10.57 -14.07
CA ALA A 142 -0.65 11.44 -14.04
C ALA A 142 -0.86 12.16 -15.39
N ASN A 143 0.22 12.70 -15.97
CA ASN A 143 0.20 13.32 -17.29
C ASN A 143 -0.25 12.33 -18.40
N MET A 144 0.26 11.10 -18.38
CA MET A 144 -0.12 10.05 -19.34
C MET A 144 -1.60 9.67 -19.25
N MET A 145 -2.20 9.71 -18.06
CA MET A 145 -3.62 9.44 -17.88
C MET A 145 -4.53 10.56 -18.41
N VAL A 146 -4.03 11.78 -18.50
CA VAL A 146 -4.83 12.97 -18.86
C VAL A 146 -4.57 13.47 -20.27
N MET A 147 -3.30 13.59 -20.68
CA MET A 147 -2.92 14.21 -21.94
C MET A 147 -3.15 13.28 -23.15
N ASP A 148 -3.68 13.84 -24.23
CA ASP A 148 -3.93 13.13 -25.48
C ASP A 148 -3.57 14.02 -26.70
N PRO A 149 -2.47 13.73 -27.41
CA PRO A 149 -1.45 12.73 -27.09
C PRO A 149 -0.60 13.14 -25.87
N TYR A 150 0.02 12.17 -25.20
CA TYR A 150 1.11 12.46 -24.26
C TYR A 150 2.31 12.98 -25.02
N PRO A 151 2.85 14.16 -24.69
CA PRO A 151 3.85 14.84 -25.54
C PRO A 151 5.21 14.15 -25.57
N GLY A 152 5.43 13.20 -24.67
CA GLY A 152 6.74 12.61 -24.41
C GLY A 152 7.43 13.27 -23.23
N TYR A 153 8.53 12.68 -22.82
CA TYR A 153 9.33 13.13 -21.68
C TYR A 153 10.79 12.69 -21.85
N GLU A 154 11.70 13.50 -21.36
CA GLU A 154 13.12 13.16 -21.26
C GLU A 154 13.62 13.59 -19.87
N GLY A 155 13.92 12.62 -19.02
CA GLY A 155 14.32 12.86 -17.65
C GLY A 155 15.31 11.81 -17.12
N PRO A 156 15.77 11.99 -15.88
CA PRO A 156 16.78 11.11 -15.28
C PRO A 156 16.28 9.67 -15.05
N GLY A 157 14.98 9.47 -14.83
CA GLY A 157 14.40 8.15 -14.57
C GLY A 157 14.06 7.37 -15.83
N PHE A 158 13.55 8.05 -16.87
CA PHE A 158 13.19 7.43 -18.14
C PHE A 158 13.07 8.47 -19.25
N SER A 159 13.04 7.98 -20.49
CA SER A 159 12.73 8.80 -21.68
C SER A 159 11.67 8.10 -22.51
N MET A 160 10.73 8.87 -23.05
CA MET A 160 9.67 8.37 -23.91
C MET A 160 9.28 9.44 -24.93
N PRO A 161 9.20 9.12 -26.24
CA PRO A 161 8.71 10.07 -27.23
C PRO A 161 7.19 10.26 -27.12
N CYS A 162 6.66 11.26 -27.85
CA CYS A 162 5.22 11.48 -27.95
C CYS A 162 4.47 10.21 -28.37
N ARG A 163 3.43 9.84 -27.58
CA ARG A 163 2.61 8.63 -27.81
C ARG A 163 1.18 8.83 -27.31
N ASN A 164 0.25 8.12 -27.92
CA ASN A 164 -1.07 7.94 -27.35
C ASN A 164 -1.00 6.84 -26.30
N VAL A 165 -1.08 7.22 -25.02
CA VAL A 165 -1.13 6.27 -23.89
C VAL A 165 -2.59 5.94 -23.62
N LEU A 166 -3.00 4.71 -23.90
CA LEU A 166 -4.38 4.24 -23.85
C LEU A 166 -4.49 2.90 -23.09
N PRO A 167 -5.65 2.63 -22.43
CA PRO A 167 -6.84 3.48 -22.36
C PRO A 167 -6.67 4.68 -21.45
N LYS A 168 -7.66 5.58 -21.41
CA LYS A 168 -7.78 6.62 -20.38
C LYS A 168 -8.69 6.13 -19.25
N PRO A 169 -8.44 6.52 -17.99
CA PRO A 169 -9.28 6.11 -16.87
C PRO A 169 -10.70 6.68 -16.99
N LEU A 170 -11.66 6.02 -16.33
CA LEU A 170 -13.04 6.47 -16.21
C LEU A 170 -13.12 7.71 -15.32
N GLN A 171 -12.45 7.68 -14.18
CA GLN A 171 -12.36 8.79 -13.24
C GLN A 171 -11.60 9.97 -13.86
N LYS A 172 -12.09 11.20 -13.65
CA LYS A 172 -11.49 12.41 -14.22
C LYS A 172 -11.03 13.37 -13.12
N PRO A 173 -9.87 14.00 -13.27
CA PRO A 173 -8.93 13.88 -14.40
C PRO A 173 -8.21 12.52 -14.44
N HIS A 174 -8.00 11.87 -13.30
CA HIS A 174 -7.44 10.54 -13.08
C HIS A 174 -7.94 9.98 -11.74
N PRO A 175 -7.75 8.69 -11.42
CA PRO A 175 -8.05 8.14 -10.10
C PRO A 175 -7.37 8.94 -8.98
N PRO A 176 -7.97 9.05 -7.78
CA PRO A 176 -7.33 9.71 -6.64
C PRO A 176 -5.95 9.13 -6.38
N MET A 177 -4.93 10.00 -6.30
CA MET A 177 -3.56 9.60 -6.07
C MET A 177 -3.20 9.70 -4.59
N TRP A 178 -2.45 8.72 -4.11
CA TRP A 178 -2.00 8.59 -2.73
C TRP A 178 -0.51 8.31 -2.66
N MET A 179 0.12 8.57 -1.53
CA MET A 179 1.54 8.28 -1.30
C MET A 179 1.72 7.51 0.01
N ALA A 180 2.57 6.49 0.00
CA ALA A 180 2.98 5.80 1.23
C ALA A 180 3.78 6.72 2.14
N CYS A 181 3.37 6.77 3.41
CA CYS A 181 3.97 7.62 4.43
C CYS A 181 4.36 6.78 5.66
N THR A 182 5.64 6.54 5.86
CA THR A 182 6.17 5.78 7.00
C THR A 182 6.64 6.67 8.15
N ASN A 183 6.68 7.98 7.94
CA ASN A 183 7.09 8.97 8.93
C ASN A 183 6.49 10.34 8.61
N ARG A 184 6.63 11.28 9.57
CA ARG A 184 6.08 12.63 9.43
C ARG A 184 6.61 13.38 8.20
N LYS A 185 7.88 13.21 7.85
CA LYS A 185 8.48 13.89 6.70
C LYS A 185 7.84 13.45 5.38
N THR A 186 7.61 12.16 5.19
CA THR A 186 6.94 11.65 3.99
C THR A 186 5.46 12.07 3.92
N LEU A 187 4.80 12.20 5.06
CA LEU A 187 3.44 12.73 5.15
C LEU A 187 3.37 14.21 4.72
N GLU A 188 4.35 15.03 5.13
CA GLU A 188 4.46 16.42 4.68
C GLU A 188 4.73 16.51 3.17
N VAL A 189 5.54 15.60 2.61
CA VAL A 189 5.77 15.51 1.15
C VAL A 189 4.47 15.18 0.42
N ALA A 190 3.69 14.20 0.90
CA ALA A 190 2.40 13.87 0.32
C ALA A 190 1.47 15.09 0.30
N ALA A 191 1.38 15.83 1.42
CA ALA A 191 0.54 17.01 1.54
C ALA A 191 0.96 18.14 0.57
N ARG A 192 2.27 18.42 0.46
CA ARG A 192 2.80 19.44 -0.47
C ARG A 192 2.55 19.10 -1.93
N ASN A 193 2.49 17.81 -2.27
CA ASN A 193 2.22 17.33 -3.62
C ASN A 193 0.73 17.08 -3.91
N GLY A 194 -0.18 17.47 -3.00
CA GLY A 194 -1.61 17.29 -3.19
C GLY A 194 -2.08 15.84 -3.20
N LEU A 195 -1.29 14.92 -2.66
CA LEU A 195 -1.54 13.49 -2.61
C LEU A 195 -2.23 13.09 -1.30
N GLY A 196 -3.13 12.12 -1.38
CA GLY A 196 -3.62 11.44 -0.20
C GLY A 196 -2.46 10.75 0.54
N ALA A 197 -2.50 10.72 1.87
CA ALA A 197 -1.47 10.06 2.65
C ALA A 197 -1.95 8.68 3.12
N LEU A 198 -1.22 7.62 2.72
CA LEU A 198 -1.35 6.27 3.26
C LEU A 198 -0.31 6.12 4.38
N ALA A 199 -0.72 6.43 5.61
CA ALA A 199 0.17 6.41 6.76
C ALA A 199 0.33 4.97 7.28
N PHE A 200 1.45 4.37 6.91
CA PHE A 200 1.86 3.05 7.35
C PHE A 200 2.70 3.18 8.62
N THR A 201 2.01 3.55 9.70
CA THR A 201 2.66 3.80 10.99
C THR A 201 1.70 3.45 12.12
N PHE A 202 2.23 2.74 13.11
CA PHE A 202 1.50 2.29 14.28
C PHE A 202 1.77 3.26 15.43
N VAL A 203 1.28 4.49 15.28
CA VAL A 203 1.42 5.55 16.29
C VAL A 203 0.24 5.55 17.25
N ASP A 204 0.47 6.08 18.44
CA ASP A 204 -0.60 6.31 19.40
C ASP A 204 -1.59 7.40 18.91
N PRO A 205 -2.78 7.50 19.51
CA PRO A 205 -3.81 8.44 19.09
C PRO A 205 -3.39 9.92 19.13
N GLU A 206 -2.50 10.30 20.04
CA GLU A 206 -2.02 11.70 20.15
C GLU A 206 -1.10 12.03 18.98
N ALA A 207 -0.15 11.15 18.70
CA ALA A 207 0.72 11.27 17.53
C ALA A 207 -0.10 11.26 16.23
N ALA A 208 -1.11 10.38 16.11
CA ALA A 208 -2.01 10.33 14.95
C ALA A 208 -2.74 11.65 14.72
N ARG A 209 -3.29 12.27 15.78
CA ARG A 209 -3.93 13.61 15.69
C ARG A 209 -2.94 14.69 15.27
N SER A 210 -1.72 14.66 15.81
CA SER A 210 -0.65 15.59 15.44
C SER A 210 -0.27 15.46 13.96
N TRP A 211 -0.17 14.23 13.45
CA TRP A 211 0.12 13.95 12.05
C TRP A 211 -1.03 14.41 11.14
N ALA A 212 -2.26 14.10 11.50
CA ALA A 212 -3.43 14.54 10.76
C ALA A 212 -3.51 16.06 10.67
N LYS A 213 -3.27 16.76 11.80
CA LYS A 213 -3.23 18.23 11.81
C LYS A 213 -2.16 18.77 10.86
N THR A 214 -0.93 18.25 10.93
CA THR A 214 0.16 18.68 10.05
C THR A 214 -0.20 18.47 8.58
N TYR A 215 -0.74 17.31 8.23
CA TYR A 215 -1.14 16.99 6.87
C TYR A 215 -2.21 17.96 6.33
N TYR A 216 -3.29 18.17 7.10
CA TYR A 216 -4.38 19.04 6.67
C TYR A 216 -4.03 20.53 6.68
N ASP A 217 -3.12 20.96 7.53
CA ASP A 217 -2.61 22.34 7.52
C ASP A 217 -1.85 22.62 6.22
N ILE A 218 -0.97 21.69 5.80
CA ILE A 218 -0.16 21.86 4.58
C ILE A 218 -1.02 21.72 3.32
N ILE A 219 -1.81 20.64 3.20
CA ILE A 219 -2.55 20.37 1.95
C ILE A 219 -3.62 21.43 1.64
N LYS A 220 -4.05 22.20 2.64
CA LYS A 220 -5.00 23.30 2.50
C LYS A 220 -4.33 24.68 2.36
N SER A 221 -3.01 24.74 2.41
CA SER A 221 -2.23 25.99 2.31
C SER A 221 -1.67 26.18 0.90
N ASP A 222 -1.05 27.33 0.68
CA ASP A 222 -0.35 27.67 -0.56
C ASP A 222 0.94 26.85 -0.77
N GLU A 223 1.37 26.06 0.24
CA GLU A 223 2.47 25.11 0.09
C GLU A 223 2.10 23.90 -0.75
N CYS A 224 0.80 23.63 -0.92
CA CYS A 224 0.32 22.51 -1.73
C CYS A 224 0.35 22.85 -3.22
N VAL A 225 1.29 22.25 -3.93
CA VAL A 225 1.36 22.30 -5.40
C VAL A 225 1.11 20.87 -5.91
N PRO A 226 -0.09 20.58 -6.46
CA PRO A 226 -0.43 19.22 -6.86
C PRO A 226 0.56 18.65 -7.90
N LEU A 227 1.10 17.47 -7.62
CA LEU A 227 1.92 16.71 -8.55
C LEU A 227 1.10 16.20 -9.74
N GLY A 228 -0.14 15.79 -9.49
CA GLY A 228 -1.11 15.41 -10.52
C GLY A 228 -2.02 16.57 -10.92
N HIS A 229 -3.17 16.23 -11.52
CA HIS A 229 -4.14 17.23 -12.02
C HIS A 229 -5.29 17.51 -11.04
N THR A 230 -5.21 16.98 -9.82
CA THR A 230 -6.20 17.20 -8.74
C THR A 230 -5.56 16.98 -7.38
N VAL A 231 -6.16 17.57 -6.35
CA VAL A 231 -5.77 17.37 -4.94
C VAL A 231 -6.62 16.26 -4.34
N ASN A 232 -5.97 15.30 -3.67
CA ASN A 232 -6.61 14.27 -2.86
C ASN A 232 -6.37 14.55 -1.36
N ALA A 233 -7.21 15.37 -0.73
CA ALA A 233 -7.06 15.75 0.68
C ALA A 233 -7.63 14.69 1.63
N ASN A 234 -7.11 13.47 1.57
CA ASN A 234 -7.50 12.36 2.43
C ASN A 234 -6.28 11.74 3.13
N LEU A 235 -6.49 11.27 4.35
CA LEU A 235 -5.50 10.57 5.15
C LEU A 235 -6.07 9.22 5.58
N ALA A 236 -5.34 8.14 5.29
CA ALA A 236 -5.63 6.81 5.79
C ALA A 236 -4.50 6.36 6.73
N MET A 237 -4.86 5.66 7.80
CA MET A 237 -3.94 5.08 8.77
C MET A 237 -4.20 3.59 8.88
N VAL A 238 -3.13 2.80 8.95
CA VAL A 238 -3.21 1.34 9.10
C VAL A 238 -3.16 0.97 10.57
N ALA A 239 -4.03 0.06 10.97
CA ALA A 239 -3.99 -0.61 12.27
C ALA A 239 -4.10 -2.12 12.09
N GLY A 240 -3.38 -2.88 12.91
CA GLY A 240 -3.62 -4.32 13.00
C GLY A 240 -4.99 -4.58 13.66
N PHE A 241 -5.75 -5.54 13.12
CA PHE A 241 -7.03 -5.88 13.74
C PHE A 241 -7.26 -7.39 13.75
N SER A 242 -7.92 -7.85 14.82
CA SER A 242 -8.49 -9.19 14.96
C SER A 242 -9.63 -9.10 15.95
N LEU A 243 -10.85 -9.13 15.46
CA LEU A 243 -12.03 -8.88 16.29
C LEU A 243 -12.82 -10.17 16.49
N HIS A 244 -13.18 -10.44 17.76
CA HIS A 244 -14.03 -11.55 18.14
C HIS A 244 -14.90 -11.13 19.33
N GLU A 245 -16.11 -11.70 19.47
CA GLU A 245 -16.98 -11.44 20.63
C GLU A 245 -16.32 -11.81 21.96
N ASP A 246 -15.51 -12.88 21.93
CA ASP A 246 -14.62 -13.26 23.03
C ASP A 246 -13.26 -12.58 22.85
N ALA A 247 -12.88 -11.73 23.81
CA ALA A 247 -11.64 -10.95 23.80
C ALA A 247 -10.38 -11.82 23.80
N GLU A 248 -10.40 -12.95 24.52
CA GLU A 248 -9.25 -13.87 24.61
C GLU A 248 -9.02 -14.54 23.24
N GLU A 249 -10.10 -14.97 22.59
CA GLU A 249 -10.03 -15.54 21.26
C GLU A 249 -9.59 -14.51 20.20
N GLY A 250 -10.07 -13.26 20.28
CA GLY A 250 -9.62 -12.17 19.42
C GLY A 250 -8.11 -11.93 19.54
N ARG A 251 -7.59 -11.90 20.76
CA ARG A 251 -6.15 -11.77 21.03
C ARG A 251 -5.37 -12.98 20.54
N ARG A 252 -5.80 -14.18 20.87
CA ARG A 252 -5.16 -15.43 20.44
C ARG A 252 -4.98 -15.51 18.92
N ARG A 253 -5.95 -15.01 18.14
CA ARG A 253 -5.90 -15.01 16.68
C ARG A 253 -5.03 -13.91 16.10
N GLY A 254 -4.95 -12.76 16.76
CA GLY A 254 -4.37 -11.55 16.17
C GLY A 254 -2.99 -11.17 16.67
N GLU A 255 -2.68 -11.44 17.94
CA GLU A 255 -1.44 -10.92 18.56
C GLU A 255 -0.18 -11.50 17.91
N ASP A 256 -0.13 -12.81 17.71
CA ASP A 256 1.04 -13.49 17.17
C ASP A 256 1.28 -13.11 15.70
N GLY A 257 0.20 -13.07 14.90
CA GLY A 257 0.30 -12.63 13.50
C GLY A 257 0.73 -11.17 13.34
N PHE A 258 0.22 -10.29 14.20
CA PHE A 258 0.61 -8.88 14.18
C PHE A 258 2.03 -8.66 14.70
N ALA A 259 2.46 -9.39 15.72
CA ALA A 259 3.82 -9.35 16.22
C ALA A 259 4.83 -9.85 15.17
N PHE A 260 4.51 -10.94 14.47
CA PHE A 260 5.31 -11.43 13.35
C PHE A 260 5.39 -10.41 12.20
N PHE A 261 4.26 -9.82 11.81
CA PHE A 261 4.24 -8.77 10.80
C PHE A 261 5.23 -7.65 11.11
N ARG A 262 5.26 -7.20 12.36
CA ARG A 262 6.19 -6.16 12.81
C ARG A 262 7.64 -6.62 12.85
N TYR A 263 7.88 -7.86 13.27
CA TYR A 263 9.20 -8.46 13.21
C TYR A 263 9.71 -8.49 11.77
N ALA A 264 8.90 -8.99 10.85
CA ALA A 264 9.25 -9.13 9.44
C ALA A 264 9.54 -7.77 8.77
N ILE A 265 8.73 -6.74 9.02
CA ILE A 265 8.96 -5.39 8.45
C ILE A 265 10.28 -4.78 8.95
N ASN A 266 10.62 -4.98 10.22
CA ASN A 266 11.89 -4.51 10.78
C ASN A 266 13.09 -5.28 10.21
N ALA A 267 12.97 -6.61 10.07
CA ALA A 267 13.99 -7.44 9.46
C ALA A 267 14.28 -7.03 8.01
N MET A 268 13.26 -6.71 7.24
CA MET A 268 13.41 -6.22 5.85
C MET A 268 14.11 -4.86 5.77
N ALA A 269 13.85 -3.97 6.72
CA ALA A 269 14.51 -2.67 6.80
C ALA A 269 15.98 -2.80 7.20
N ALA A 270 16.32 -3.74 8.08
CA ALA A 270 17.69 -4.00 8.56
C ALA A 270 18.61 -4.64 7.52
N SER A 271 18.09 -5.30 6.51
CA SER A 271 18.82 -5.74 5.30
C SER A 271 19.72 -6.97 5.33
N ASP A 272 19.68 -7.81 6.35
CA ASP A 272 20.49 -9.02 6.41
C ASP A 272 19.76 -10.29 5.90
N ILE A 273 18.59 -10.11 5.30
CA ILE A 273 17.83 -11.22 4.70
C ILE A 273 18.61 -11.82 3.54
N LYS A 274 18.88 -13.13 3.64
CA LYS A 274 19.56 -13.91 2.60
C LYS A 274 18.54 -14.76 1.86
N PRO A 275 18.28 -14.50 0.57
CA PRO A 275 17.31 -15.27 -0.21
C PRO A 275 17.56 -16.79 -0.09
N GLY A 276 16.49 -17.54 0.20
CA GLY A 276 16.54 -19.00 0.36
C GLY A 276 17.28 -19.51 1.59
N ARG A 277 17.72 -18.63 2.50
CA ARG A 277 18.44 -18.99 3.73
C ARG A 277 17.85 -18.40 5.00
N THR A 278 17.18 -17.27 4.92
CA THR A 278 16.51 -16.65 6.06
C THR A 278 15.11 -17.26 6.19
N ALA A 279 14.77 -17.72 7.38
CA ALA A 279 13.46 -18.22 7.76
C ALA A 279 12.90 -17.29 8.84
N LEU A 280 12.19 -16.23 8.44
CA LEU A 280 11.75 -15.16 9.34
C LEU A 280 10.80 -15.65 10.42
N TRP A 281 9.90 -16.58 10.08
CA TRP A 281 8.99 -17.15 11.07
C TRP A 281 9.73 -17.98 12.13
N GLU A 282 10.67 -18.81 11.72
CA GLU A 282 11.47 -19.62 12.64
C GLU A 282 12.33 -18.74 13.57
N GLU A 283 12.91 -17.67 13.02
CA GLU A 283 13.66 -16.68 13.81
C GLU A 283 12.76 -15.94 14.79
N TYR A 284 11.56 -15.52 14.36
CA TYR A 284 10.57 -14.89 15.22
C TYR A 284 10.13 -15.82 16.36
N GLU A 285 9.78 -17.07 16.06
CA GLU A 285 9.38 -18.08 17.04
C GLU A 285 10.48 -18.30 18.12
N ALA A 286 11.75 -18.25 17.72
CA ALA A 286 12.86 -18.38 18.65
C ALA A 286 13.07 -17.14 19.55
N LEU A 287 12.52 -15.99 19.18
CA LEU A 287 12.71 -14.70 19.85
C LEU A 287 11.45 -14.18 20.55
N LYS A 288 10.26 -14.66 20.21
CA LYS A 288 8.98 -14.06 20.67
C LYS A 288 8.82 -14.05 22.19
N ASP A 289 9.43 -15.01 22.88
CA ASP A 289 9.44 -15.08 24.36
C ASP A 289 10.58 -14.28 25.01
N ARG A 290 11.41 -13.57 24.21
CA ARG A 290 12.62 -12.86 24.66
C ARG A 290 12.55 -11.38 24.32
N ASP A 291 11.71 -10.58 24.97
CA ASP A 291 11.74 -9.11 24.89
C ASP A 291 11.54 -8.46 23.49
N LEU A 292 10.65 -8.99 22.66
CA LEU A 292 10.15 -8.20 21.54
C LEU A 292 9.30 -7.04 22.09
N PRO A 293 9.50 -5.79 21.61
CA PRO A 293 8.71 -4.65 22.08
C PRO A 293 7.22 -4.90 21.89
N THR A 294 6.47 -4.96 22.99
CA THR A 294 5.01 -5.02 22.91
C THR A 294 4.49 -3.71 22.38
N ILE A 295 3.80 -3.72 21.26
CA ILE A 295 3.18 -2.54 20.70
C ILE A 295 1.68 -2.68 20.81
N PRO A 296 1.02 -1.63 21.32
CA PRO A 296 -0.43 -1.64 21.39
C PRO A 296 -1.04 -1.92 20.02
N ALA A 297 -1.89 -2.93 19.98
CA ALA A 297 -2.70 -3.25 18.79
C ALA A 297 -4.19 -3.04 19.17
N PRO A 298 -4.65 -1.79 19.18
CA PRO A 298 -5.98 -1.45 19.70
C PRO A 298 -7.12 -2.06 18.87
N GLY A 299 -6.82 -2.55 17.68
CA GLY A 299 -7.76 -3.31 16.85
C GLY A 299 -7.80 -4.80 17.13
N ILE A 300 -7.09 -5.30 18.18
CA ILE A 300 -7.10 -6.71 18.57
C ILE A 300 -7.87 -6.87 19.87
N GLY A 301 -9.01 -7.57 19.82
CA GLY A 301 -9.89 -7.76 20.97
C GLY A 301 -11.35 -7.90 20.55
N THR A 302 -12.25 -7.22 21.26
CA THR A 302 -13.68 -7.21 20.93
C THR A 302 -14.07 -6.07 20.00
N PRO A 303 -15.22 -6.18 19.29
CA PRO A 303 -15.77 -5.05 18.52
C PRO A 303 -16.00 -3.79 19.36
N ASP A 304 -16.42 -3.93 20.63
CA ASP A 304 -16.66 -2.80 21.53
C ASP A 304 -15.36 -2.11 21.94
N GLU A 305 -14.29 -2.87 22.23
CA GLU A 305 -12.95 -2.32 22.49
C GLU A 305 -12.44 -1.54 21.29
N PHE A 306 -12.62 -2.07 20.07
CA PHE A 306 -12.22 -1.38 18.85
C PHE A 306 -13.05 -0.13 18.56
N ALA A 307 -14.36 -0.20 18.76
CA ALA A 307 -15.25 0.96 18.60
C ALA A 307 -14.89 2.11 19.57
N ALA A 308 -14.48 1.78 20.78
CA ALA A 308 -14.02 2.76 21.77
C ALA A 308 -12.66 3.40 21.41
N PHE A 309 -11.83 2.71 20.65
CA PHE A 309 -10.56 3.22 20.15
C PHE A 309 -10.73 4.19 18.97
N LEU A 310 -11.71 3.97 18.08
CA LEU A 310 -12.00 4.80 16.90
C LEU A 310 -12.58 6.16 17.27
#